data_e0962228cf505a0c14422a76ea43e27e
#
_entry.id   e0962228cf505a0c14422a76ea43e27e
#
_cell.length_a   1.000
_cell.length_b   1.000
_cell.length_c   1.000
_cell.angle_alpha   90.00
_cell.angle_beta   90.00
_cell.angle_gamma   90.00
#
_symmetry.space_group_name_H-M   'P 1'
#
loop_
_entity.id
_entity.type
_entity.pdbx_description
1 polymer ?
#
loop_
_entity_poly.entity_id
_entity_poly.type
_entity_poly.pdbx_seq_one_letter_code
_entity_poly.pdbx_strand_id
1 'polypeptide(L)'
;QEELSPDAQLRCIRVWGDAHGYYVPDEYVFIDNGISGRKAKKRHNFLRMIGLAKTKPASPFEAILLWKFNRFARNQEESIVYKSMLRKKCNVDVISTTQQTTKDIYGDLIERIIEWTDEFYSIQLGEDVFRGMTENALRGNFQASPAFGYKVEKGLGLVIVEDQANIVRMIFNLY
;
A
#
# COMPACT_ATOMS: atom_id res chain seq x y z
N GLN A 1 -13.21 2.35 4.28
CA GLN A 1 -12.42 3.06 5.32
C GLN A 1 -11.42 3.92 4.60
N GLU A 2 -11.51 5.24 4.75
CA GLU A 2 -10.50 6.18 4.26
C GLU A 2 -9.16 5.84 4.93
N GLU A 3 -8.17 5.50 4.11
CA GLU A 3 -6.82 5.30 4.61
C GLU A 3 -6.24 6.66 5.03
N LEU A 4 -5.75 6.73 6.26
CA LEU A 4 -5.08 7.93 6.76
C LEU A 4 -3.87 8.27 5.88
N SER A 5 -3.63 9.55 5.66
CA SER A 5 -2.41 10.02 5.00
C SER A 5 -1.15 9.56 5.76
N PRO A 6 0.01 9.41 5.09
CA PRO A 6 1.25 9.02 5.77
C PRO A 6 1.58 9.90 6.99
N ASP A 7 1.35 11.20 6.91
CA ASP A 7 1.58 12.12 8.04
C ASP A 7 0.62 11.87 9.21
N ALA A 8 -0.64 11.53 8.92
CA ALA A 8 -1.60 11.19 9.95
C ALA A 8 -1.25 9.84 10.62
N GLN A 9 -0.81 8.86 9.83
CA GLN A 9 -0.30 7.58 10.36
C GLN A 9 0.91 7.82 11.29
N LEU A 10 1.87 8.64 10.87
CA LEU A 10 3.05 8.98 11.67
C LEU A 10 2.67 9.63 13.00
N ARG A 11 1.74 10.60 13.00
CA ARG A 11 1.25 11.20 14.24
C ARG A 11 0.65 10.17 15.19
N CYS A 12 -0.18 9.27 14.68
CA CYS A 12 -0.77 8.20 15.49
C CYS A 12 0.30 7.23 16.04
N ILE A 13 1.31 6.86 15.23
CA ILE A 13 2.42 6.02 15.66
C ILE A 13 3.21 6.66 16.79
N ARG A 14 3.48 7.99 16.73
CA ARG A 14 4.18 8.72 17.78
C ARG A 14 3.38 8.76 19.08
N VAL A 15 2.09 9.11 19.00
CA VAL A 15 1.20 9.13 20.18
C VAL A 15 1.16 7.75 20.84
N TRP A 16 1.04 6.69 20.03
CA TRP A 16 1.05 5.33 20.55
C TRP A 16 2.42 4.97 21.16
N GLY A 17 3.51 5.34 20.49
CA GLY A 17 4.89 5.12 20.95
C GLY A 17 5.12 5.75 22.31
N ASP A 18 4.81 7.04 22.45
CA ASP A 18 4.95 7.79 23.71
C ASP A 18 4.18 7.13 24.85
N ALA A 19 2.94 6.67 24.59
CA ALA A 19 2.12 5.98 25.57
C ALA A 19 2.68 4.59 25.99
N HIS A 20 3.52 3.98 25.16
CA HIS A 20 4.10 2.64 25.41
C HIS A 20 5.62 2.67 25.69
N GLY A 21 6.20 3.85 25.91
CA GLY A 21 7.60 4.02 26.26
C GLY A 21 8.58 3.94 25.08
N TYR A 22 8.11 4.11 23.85
CA TYR A 22 8.93 4.21 22.65
C TYR A 22 9.12 5.66 22.23
N TYR A 23 10.37 6.04 21.94
CA TYR A 23 10.70 7.30 21.33
C TYR A 23 10.92 7.12 19.82
N VAL A 24 10.28 7.96 18.99
CA VAL A 24 10.35 7.90 17.52
C VAL A 24 11.03 9.15 16.97
N PRO A 25 12.37 9.16 16.82
CA PRO A 25 13.12 10.29 16.29
C PRO A 25 12.90 10.45 14.77
N ASP A 26 12.99 11.69 14.28
CA ASP A 26 12.75 12.01 12.86
C ASP A 26 13.71 11.28 11.92
N GLU A 27 14.95 11.06 12.33
CA GLU A 27 15.99 10.39 11.54
C GLU A 27 15.68 8.91 11.25
N TYR A 28 14.82 8.29 12.07
CA TYR A 28 14.35 6.90 11.92
C TYR A 28 12.92 6.79 11.40
N VAL A 29 12.40 7.86 10.78
CA VAL A 29 11.14 7.81 10.04
C VAL A 29 11.40 7.40 8.60
N PHE A 30 10.78 6.29 8.17
CA PHE A 30 10.96 5.73 6.83
C PHE A 30 9.62 5.71 6.09
N ILE A 31 9.48 6.54 5.07
CA ILE A 31 8.26 6.66 4.26
C ILE A 31 8.60 6.31 2.82
N ASP A 32 7.95 5.28 2.28
CA ASP A 32 7.96 4.97 0.85
C ASP A 32 6.61 5.38 0.26
N ASN A 33 6.56 6.55 -0.41
CA ASN A 33 5.34 7.08 -1.00
C ASN A 33 4.86 6.22 -2.18
N GLY A 34 3.60 5.77 -2.10
CA GLY A 34 2.68 5.35 -3.16
C GLY A 34 3.24 4.70 -4.43
N ILE A 35 4.17 3.78 -4.32
CA ILE A 35 4.67 3.03 -5.48
C ILE A 35 3.78 1.81 -5.66
N SER A 36 2.89 1.87 -6.67
CA SER A 36 2.00 0.76 -7.05
C SER A 36 2.77 -0.57 -7.14
N GLY A 37 2.16 -1.63 -6.61
CA GLY A 37 2.75 -2.94 -6.31
C GLY A 37 3.51 -3.68 -7.42
N ARG A 38 3.49 -3.21 -8.68
CA ARG A 38 4.17 -3.88 -9.81
C ARG A 38 5.64 -3.52 -10.01
N LYS A 39 6.17 -2.44 -9.37
CA LYS A 39 7.59 -2.07 -9.53
C LYS A 39 8.34 -2.24 -8.20
N ALA A 40 8.58 -3.50 -7.85
CA ALA A 40 9.22 -3.95 -6.60
C ALA A 40 10.60 -3.36 -6.29
N LYS A 41 11.30 -2.77 -7.26
CA LYS A 41 12.70 -2.31 -7.13
C LYS A 41 12.91 -0.98 -6.39
N LYS A 42 11.86 -0.32 -5.85
CA LYS A 42 11.98 1.07 -5.35
C LYS A 42 11.51 1.31 -3.91
N ARG A 43 11.62 0.32 -3.00
CA ARG A 43 11.42 0.56 -1.56
C ARG A 43 12.76 0.96 -0.91
N HIS A 44 13.28 2.11 -1.32
CA HIS A 44 14.60 2.56 -0.86
C HIS A 44 14.65 2.78 0.65
N ASN A 45 13.59 3.39 1.22
CA ASN A 45 13.55 3.66 2.65
C ASN A 45 13.35 2.38 3.47
N PHE A 46 12.54 1.45 3.01
CA PHE A 46 12.42 0.13 3.64
C PHE A 46 13.76 -0.63 3.64
N LEU A 47 14.46 -0.67 2.50
CA LEU A 47 15.77 -1.34 2.41
C LEU A 47 16.82 -0.63 3.26
N ARG A 48 16.78 0.71 3.35
CA ARG A 48 17.63 1.49 4.27
C ARG A 48 17.35 1.13 5.72
N MET A 49 16.09 1.07 6.12
CA MET A 49 15.67 0.64 7.47
C MET A 49 16.20 -0.76 7.81
N ILE A 50 16.01 -1.72 6.89
CA ILE A 50 16.54 -3.10 7.07
C ILE A 50 18.07 -3.11 7.14
N GLY A 51 18.75 -2.26 6.34
CA GLY A 51 20.21 -2.10 6.40
C GLY A 51 20.68 -1.58 7.75
N LEU A 52 20.02 -0.57 8.28
CA LEU A 52 20.31 -0.02 9.62
C LEU A 52 20.05 -1.05 10.72
N ALA A 53 18.97 -1.81 10.65
CA ALA A 53 18.70 -2.88 11.61
C ALA A 53 19.81 -3.95 11.66
N LYS A 54 20.54 -4.16 10.56
CA LYS A 54 21.66 -5.12 10.46
C LYS A 54 23.01 -4.55 10.91
N THR A 55 23.09 -3.30 11.32
CA THR A 55 24.34 -2.65 11.74
C THR A 55 24.94 -3.36 12.94
N LYS A 56 26.26 -3.55 12.93
CA LYS A 56 27.00 -4.15 14.04
C LYS A 56 27.73 -3.07 14.85
N PRO A 57 27.91 -3.22 16.18
CA PRO A 57 27.62 -4.44 16.95
C PRO A 57 26.13 -4.65 17.28
N ALA A 58 25.29 -3.62 17.20
CA ALA A 58 23.86 -3.70 17.50
C ALA A 58 23.07 -2.78 16.56
N SER A 59 21.77 -3.05 16.40
CA SER A 59 20.82 -2.16 15.73
C SER A 59 20.73 -0.82 16.48
N PRO A 60 20.58 0.32 15.79
CA PRO A 60 20.36 1.62 16.43
C PRO A 60 18.95 1.78 17.02
N PHE A 61 18.05 0.83 16.79
CA PHE A 61 16.71 0.80 17.35
C PHE A 61 16.32 -0.63 17.75
N GLU A 62 15.44 -0.74 18.73
CA GLU A 62 14.97 -2.02 19.29
C GLU A 62 13.64 -2.49 18.71
N ALA A 63 12.86 -1.57 18.12
CA ALA A 63 11.56 -1.87 17.52
C ALA A 63 11.28 -1.05 16.26
N ILE A 64 10.52 -1.63 15.33
CA ILE A 64 9.94 -0.97 14.17
C ILE A 64 8.44 -0.84 14.43
N LEU A 65 7.96 0.40 14.54
CA LEU A 65 6.56 0.70 14.75
C LEU A 65 5.86 0.93 13.41
N LEU A 66 4.70 0.31 13.23
CA LEU A 66 3.90 0.37 12.01
C LEU A 66 2.47 0.78 12.32
N TRP A 67 1.78 1.43 11.38
CA TRP A 67 0.35 1.63 11.48
C TRP A 67 -0.41 0.29 11.43
N LYS A 68 -0.15 -0.53 10.39
CA LYS A 68 -0.71 -1.88 10.20
C LYS A 68 0.37 -2.81 9.64
N PHE A 69 0.24 -4.13 9.87
CA PHE A 69 1.20 -5.12 9.36
C PHE A 69 1.33 -5.11 7.84
N ASN A 70 0.27 -4.81 7.08
CA ASN A 70 0.31 -4.71 5.62
C ASN A 70 1.17 -3.53 5.09
N ARG A 71 1.65 -2.63 5.97
CA ARG A 71 2.62 -1.58 5.63
C ARG A 71 4.07 -2.06 5.68
N PHE A 72 4.32 -3.19 6.35
CA PHE A 72 5.68 -3.71 6.50
C PHE A 72 6.19 -4.37 5.22
N ALA A 73 5.49 -5.37 4.71
CA ALA A 73 5.88 -6.12 3.52
C ALA A 73 4.76 -6.15 2.47
N ARG A 74 5.08 -6.57 1.25
CA ARG A 74 4.12 -6.59 0.14
C ARG A 74 3.31 -7.86 0.09
N ASN A 75 3.89 -8.92 0.57
CA ASN A 75 3.29 -10.23 0.64
C ASN A 75 3.74 -10.92 1.93
N GLN A 76 3.06 -12.00 2.26
CA GLN A 76 3.30 -12.76 3.47
C GLN A 76 4.70 -13.40 3.50
N GLU A 77 5.22 -13.85 2.36
CA GLU A 77 6.55 -14.47 2.29
C GLU A 77 7.66 -13.48 2.68
N GLU A 78 7.64 -12.26 2.11
CA GLU A 78 8.58 -11.20 2.50
C GLU A 78 8.43 -10.84 3.98
N SER A 79 7.20 -10.73 4.49
CA SER A 79 6.93 -10.41 5.88
C SER A 79 7.58 -11.44 6.81
N ILE A 80 7.33 -12.73 6.60
CA ILE A 80 7.88 -13.82 7.41
C ILE A 80 9.41 -13.79 7.41
N VAL A 81 10.03 -13.64 6.24
CA VAL A 81 11.49 -13.64 6.09
C VAL A 81 12.12 -12.47 6.85
N TYR A 82 11.63 -11.24 6.59
CA TYR A 82 12.20 -10.05 7.22
C TYR A 82 11.94 -10.01 8.73
N LYS A 83 10.74 -10.34 9.20
CA LYS A 83 10.42 -10.35 10.64
C LYS A 83 11.24 -11.41 11.38
N SER A 84 11.37 -12.62 10.83
CA SER A 84 12.22 -13.67 11.40
C SER A 84 13.69 -13.23 11.51
N MET A 85 14.20 -12.58 10.46
CA MET A 85 15.55 -12.04 10.47
C MET A 85 15.73 -10.92 11.51
N LEU A 86 14.82 -9.97 11.56
CA LEU A 86 14.86 -8.85 12.51
C LEU A 86 14.81 -9.35 13.94
N ARG A 87 13.86 -10.21 14.29
CA ARG A 87 13.72 -10.76 15.64
C ARG A 87 14.92 -11.64 16.04
N LYS A 88 15.33 -12.60 15.17
CA LYS A 88 16.34 -13.61 15.52
C LYS A 88 17.78 -13.13 15.38
N LYS A 89 18.08 -12.26 14.41
CA LYS A 89 19.47 -11.86 14.11
C LYS A 89 19.80 -10.43 14.54
N CYS A 90 18.81 -9.55 14.57
CA CYS A 90 19.02 -8.14 14.88
C CYS A 90 18.47 -7.74 16.26
N ASN A 91 17.72 -8.60 16.92
CA ASN A 91 16.99 -8.34 18.17
C ASN A 91 16.10 -7.10 18.07
N VAL A 92 15.39 -6.97 16.92
CA VAL A 92 14.47 -5.87 16.61
C VAL A 92 13.07 -6.42 16.48
N ASP A 93 12.14 -5.89 17.28
CA ASP A 93 10.72 -6.23 17.21
C ASP A 93 10.02 -5.46 16.05
N VAL A 94 8.93 -6.04 15.55
CA VAL A 94 8.02 -5.37 14.58
C VAL A 94 6.64 -5.31 15.21
N ILE A 95 6.14 -4.10 15.44
CA ILE A 95 4.93 -3.83 16.24
C ILE A 95 3.96 -3.00 15.41
N SER A 96 2.70 -3.47 15.28
CA SER A 96 1.62 -2.68 14.73
C SER A 96 0.92 -1.88 15.85
N THR A 97 0.70 -0.59 15.61
CA THR A 97 0.03 0.27 16.60
C THR A 97 -1.48 0.08 16.64
N THR A 98 -2.08 -0.46 15.57
CA THR A 98 -3.53 -0.69 15.47
C THR A 98 -3.92 -2.16 15.55
N GLN A 99 -2.97 -3.07 15.29
CA GLN A 99 -3.19 -4.52 15.26
C GLN A 99 -2.29 -5.15 16.33
N GLN A 100 -2.66 -4.96 17.60
CA GLN A 100 -1.86 -5.44 18.72
C GLN A 100 -1.92 -6.96 18.81
N THR A 101 -0.76 -7.59 18.94
CA THR A 101 -0.59 -9.03 19.15
C THR A 101 0.28 -9.27 20.37
N THR A 102 0.12 -10.43 21.02
CA THR A 102 0.96 -10.83 22.16
C THR A 102 2.36 -11.22 21.67
N LYS A 103 3.36 -11.17 22.57
CA LYS A 103 4.75 -11.57 22.27
C LYS A 103 4.99 -13.07 22.50
N ASP A 104 4.02 -13.89 22.16
CA ASP A 104 4.08 -15.35 22.30
C ASP A 104 3.75 -16.06 20.97
N ILE A 105 3.75 -17.40 20.99
CA ILE A 105 3.47 -18.21 19.81
C ILE A 105 2.04 -17.97 19.25
N TYR A 106 1.09 -17.59 20.12
CA TYR A 106 -0.28 -17.28 19.72
C TYR A 106 -0.35 -15.93 19.03
N GLY A 107 0.41 -14.93 19.50
CA GLY A 107 0.57 -13.64 18.85
C GLY A 107 1.18 -13.75 17.47
N ASP A 108 2.20 -14.59 17.29
CA ASP A 108 2.79 -14.87 15.98
C ASP A 108 1.77 -15.52 15.02
N LEU A 109 0.91 -16.41 15.54
CA LEU A 109 -0.16 -17.01 14.74
C LEU A 109 -1.22 -15.98 14.33
N ILE A 110 -1.69 -15.16 15.28
CA ILE A 110 -2.67 -14.08 15.01
C ILE A 110 -2.12 -13.11 13.98
N GLU A 111 -0.86 -12.71 14.10
CA GLU A 111 -0.21 -11.81 13.16
C GLU A 111 -0.24 -12.38 11.73
N ARG A 112 0.07 -13.67 11.56
CA ARG A 112 0.02 -14.35 10.25
C ARG A 112 -1.40 -14.43 9.70
N ILE A 113 -2.40 -14.66 10.54
CA ILE A 113 -3.80 -14.68 10.13
C ILE A 113 -4.24 -13.31 9.65
N ILE A 114 -3.87 -12.24 10.34
CA ILE A 114 -4.17 -10.86 9.94
C ILE A 114 -3.53 -10.55 8.58
N GLU A 115 -2.25 -10.85 8.39
CA GLU A 115 -1.55 -10.61 7.12
C GLU A 115 -2.15 -11.42 5.97
N TRP A 116 -2.47 -12.69 6.22
CA TRP A 116 -3.12 -13.55 5.24
C TRP A 116 -4.52 -13.05 4.85
N THR A 117 -5.29 -12.57 5.81
CA THR A 117 -6.62 -12.01 5.57
C THR A 117 -6.56 -10.75 4.71
N ASP A 118 -5.59 -9.87 4.97
CA ASP A 118 -5.38 -8.65 4.17
C ASP A 118 -4.98 -8.98 2.73
N GLU A 119 -4.12 -9.98 2.52
CA GLU A 119 -3.72 -10.45 1.19
C GLU A 119 -4.88 -11.11 0.45
N PHE A 120 -5.61 -11.99 1.11
CA PHE A 120 -6.79 -12.66 0.58
C PHE A 120 -7.87 -11.67 0.14
N TYR A 121 -8.16 -10.66 0.98
CA TYR A 121 -9.10 -9.60 0.63
C TYR A 121 -8.68 -8.82 -0.60
N SER A 122 -7.39 -8.53 -0.73
CA SER A 122 -6.84 -7.83 -1.92
C SER A 122 -7.01 -8.64 -3.20
N ILE A 123 -6.79 -9.97 -3.13
CA ILE A 123 -7.00 -10.88 -4.26
C ILE A 123 -8.48 -10.94 -4.65
N GLN A 124 -9.37 -11.15 -3.67
CA GLN A 124 -10.82 -11.18 -3.90
C GLN A 124 -11.32 -9.88 -4.52
N LEU A 125 -10.89 -8.74 -3.98
CA LEU A 125 -11.26 -7.43 -4.53
C LEU A 125 -10.83 -7.30 -5.99
N GLY A 126 -9.63 -7.77 -6.34
CA GLY A 126 -9.15 -7.80 -7.72
C GLY A 126 -10.04 -8.62 -8.65
N GLU A 127 -10.47 -9.80 -8.21
CA GLU A 127 -11.39 -10.67 -8.95
C GLU A 127 -12.78 -10.04 -9.11
N ASP A 128 -13.30 -9.43 -8.05
CA ASP A 128 -14.61 -8.77 -8.09
C ASP A 128 -14.61 -7.55 -9.02
N VAL A 129 -13.54 -6.73 -8.98
CA VAL A 129 -13.35 -5.62 -9.91
C VAL A 129 -13.26 -6.13 -11.35
N PHE A 130 -12.47 -7.17 -11.60
CA PHE A 130 -12.34 -7.74 -12.94
C PHE A 130 -13.68 -8.28 -13.46
N ARG A 131 -14.44 -8.99 -12.62
CA ARG A 131 -15.79 -9.49 -12.93
C ARG A 131 -16.74 -8.33 -13.25
N GLY A 132 -16.76 -7.29 -12.40
CA GLY A 132 -17.58 -6.10 -12.63
C GLY A 132 -17.22 -5.36 -13.91
N MET A 133 -15.92 -5.24 -14.23
CA MET A 133 -15.46 -4.64 -15.49
C MET A 133 -15.87 -5.49 -16.69
N THR A 134 -15.76 -6.80 -16.62
CA THR A 134 -16.17 -7.72 -17.68
C THR A 134 -17.66 -7.63 -17.95
N GLU A 135 -18.48 -7.66 -16.91
CA GLU A 135 -19.94 -7.52 -17.03
C GLU A 135 -20.34 -6.17 -17.62
N ASN A 136 -19.65 -5.10 -17.19
CA ASN A 136 -19.90 -3.76 -17.70
C ASN A 136 -19.51 -3.64 -19.19
N ALA A 137 -18.42 -4.29 -19.62
CA ALA A 137 -18.00 -4.38 -21.01
C ALA A 137 -19.00 -5.17 -21.87
N LEU A 138 -19.50 -6.30 -21.37
CA LEU A 138 -20.51 -7.11 -22.06
C LEU A 138 -21.81 -6.35 -22.28
N ARG A 139 -22.16 -5.41 -21.39
CA ARG A 139 -23.30 -4.50 -21.55
C ARG A 139 -23.02 -3.34 -22.51
N GLY A 140 -21.83 -3.26 -23.11
CA GLY A 140 -21.45 -2.20 -24.01
C GLY A 140 -21.15 -0.85 -23.35
N ASN A 141 -21.00 -0.83 -22.03
CA ASN A 141 -20.71 0.40 -21.31
C ASN A 141 -19.21 0.78 -21.42
N PHE A 142 -18.94 2.07 -21.52
CA PHE A 142 -17.60 2.59 -21.58
C PHE A 142 -16.94 2.62 -20.18
N GLN A 143 -15.68 2.20 -20.06
CA GLN A 143 -15.00 2.01 -18.77
C GLN A 143 -13.70 2.79 -18.61
N ALA A 144 -13.28 3.54 -19.62
CA ALA A 144 -12.04 4.31 -19.58
C ALA A 144 -12.34 5.83 -19.52
N SER A 145 -11.29 6.64 -19.36
CA SER A 145 -11.42 8.07 -19.57
C SER A 145 -11.70 8.35 -21.05
N PRO A 146 -12.71 9.16 -21.40
CA PRO A 146 -13.03 9.43 -22.79
C PRO A 146 -11.86 10.16 -23.47
N ALA A 147 -11.62 9.84 -24.74
CA ALA A 147 -10.69 10.58 -25.57
C ALA A 147 -11.20 12.00 -25.82
N PHE A 148 -10.29 12.94 -26.10
CA PHE A 148 -10.65 14.31 -26.47
C PHE A 148 -11.60 14.30 -27.68
N GLY A 149 -12.70 15.02 -27.59
CA GLY A 149 -13.78 14.98 -28.55
C GLY A 149 -15.00 14.18 -28.11
N TYR A 150 -14.91 13.45 -27.01
CA TYR A 150 -16.00 12.65 -26.46
C TYR A 150 -16.21 12.91 -24.96
N LYS A 151 -17.45 12.73 -24.50
CA LYS A 151 -17.81 12.65 -23.06
C LYS A 151 -18.58 11.36 -22.79
N VAL A 152 -18.53 10.88 -21.56
CA VAL A 152 -19.39 9.78 -21.11
C VAL A 152 -20.70 10.36 -20.59
N GLU A 153 -21.82 9.89 -21.10
CA GLU A 153 -23.14 10.28 -20.63
C GLU A 153 -23.90 9.05 -20.15
N LYS A 154 -24.49 9.15 -18.94
CA LYS A 154 -25.16 8.03 -18.29
C LYS A 154 -26.31 7.51 -19.15
N GLY A 155 -26.25 6.23 -19.53
CA GLY A 155 -27.25 5.55 -20.34
C GLY A 155 -27.06 5.70 -21.87
N LEU A 156 -26.18 6.60 -22.34
CA LEU A 156 -25.91 6.83 -23.78
C LEU A 156 -24.49 6.40 -24.18
N GLY A 157 -23.60 6.15 -23.20
CA GLY A 157 -22.21 5.78 -23.46
C GLY A 157 -21.36 6.97 -23.89
N LEU A 158 -20.54 6.81 -24.95
CA LEU A 158 -19.71 7.87 -25.50
C LEU A 158 -20.55 8.78 -26.41
N VAL A 159 -20.60 10.07 -26.08
CA VAL A 159 -21.29 11.13 -26.86
C VAL A 159 -20.23 12.12 -27.36
N ILE A 160 -20.40 12.57 -28.60
CA ILE A 160 -19.52 13.55 -29.23
C ILE A 160 -19.70 14.93 -28.57
N VAL A 161 -18.59 15.60 -28.29
CA VAL A 161 -18.52 17.01 -27.87
C VAL A 161 -18.12 17.81 -29.10
N GLU A 162 -19.10 18.46 -29.78
CA GLU A 162 -18.88 19.04 -31.11
C GLU A 162 -17.75 20.06 -31.18
N ASP A 163 -17.58 20.92 -30.17
CA ASP A 163 -16.49 21.89 -30.14
C ASP A 163 -15.11 21.21 -30.16
N GLN A 164 -14.94 20.14 -29.36
CA GLN A 164 -13.71 19.36 -29.33
C GLN A 164 -13.57 18.51 -30.61
N ALA A 165 -14.65 17.93 -31.09
CA ALA A 165 -14.64 17.10 -32.30
C ALA A 165 -14.22 17.90 -33.53
N ASN A 166 -14.63 19.18 -33.63
CA ASN A 166 -14.20 20.05 -34.71
C ASN A 166 -12.68 20.30 -34.72
N ILE A 167 -12.08 20.44 -33.54
CA ILE A 167 -10.62 20.54 -33.40
C ILE A 167 -9.94 19.24 -33.88
N VAL A 168 -10.48 18.09 -33.48
CA VAL A 168 -9.95 16.78 -33.91
C VAL A 168 -10.04 16.63 -35.43
N ARG A 169 -11.19 16.94 -36.01
CA ARG A 169 -11.39 16.91 -37.48
C ARG A 169 -10.42 17.85 -38.22
N MET A 170 -10.19 19.03 -37.66
CA MET A 170 -9.23 20.00 -38.23
C MET A 170 -7.80 19.43 -38.19
N ILE A 171 -7.39 18.79 -37.10
CA ILE A 171 -6.05 18.15 -36.97
C ILE A 171 -5.89 17.08 -38.06
N PHE A 172 -6.87 16.17 -38.20
CA PHE A 172 -6.80 15.12 -39.23
C PHE A 172 -6.84 15.63 -40.67
N ASN A 173 -7.49 16.81 -40.93
CA ASN A 173 -7.51 17.40 -42.24
C ASN A 173 -6.21 18.16 -42.60
N LEU A 174 -5.42 18.54 -41.61
CA LEU A 174 -4.11 19.22 -41.78
C LEU A 174 -2.95 18.25 -41.92
N TYR A 175 -3.13 16.98 -41.55
CA TYR A 175 -2.14 15.91 -41.62
C TYR A 175 -2.32 15.09 -42.90
#